data_e901252737454eca1538ac4b2b15df49
#
_entry.id   e901252737454eca1538ac4b2b15df49
#
_cell.length_a   1.000
_cell.length_b   1.000
_cell.length_c   1.000
_cell.angle_alpha   90.00
_cell.angle_beta   90.00
_cell.angle_gamma   90.00
#
_symmetry.space_group_name_H-M   'P 1'
#
loop_
_entity.id
_entity.type
_entity.pdbx_description
1 polymer ?
#
loop_
_entity_poly.entity_id
_entity_poly.type
_entity_poly.pdbx_seq_one_letter_code
_entity_poly.pdbx_strand_id
1 'polypeptide(L)'
;ISKSGNTLETVSNLNLILTKQKTNRNLIITENKKNILRVMAYKLKSDVLDHKNYIGGRYSVLSEVGMVPAELMGLNEKKFKRLNYLIKNKGFINFLVQNVSSIYSNIIQGKKNSVLLNYDEKLNNFLKWYQQLSAESLGKKSKGYFPIISTMPKDNHSLLQLYLDGPKNNFFSFFISKEINSFKFNETYLINELSHLKKKNIYEVLNAQKKATQNVFNKKKLSFRSFEIINRSEETLGELFTFFILETLLLGSLLKVNPINQPSVELIKIETKNILK
;
A
#
# COMPACT_ATOMS: atom_id res chain seq x y z
N ILE A 1 -12.77 -5.13 -13.39
CA ILE A 1 -12.89 -5.58 -11.98
C ILE A 1 -13.47 -4.44 -11.15
N SER A 2 -14.55 -4.69 -10.40
CA SER A 2 -15.06 -3.79 -9.36
C SER A 2 -15.89 -4.59 -8.37
N LYS A 3 -15.58 -4.53 -7.08
CA LYS A 3 -16.35 -5.26 -6.04
C LYS A 3 -17.84 -4.92 -6.12
N SER A 4 -18.19 -3.65 -6.00
CA SER A 4 -19.59 -3.20 -6.00
C SER A 4 -20.25 -3.29 -7.38
N GLY A 5 -19.46 -3.39 -8.46
CA GLY A 5 -19.92 -3.35 -9.84
C GLY A 5 -20.60 -2.04 -10.27
N ASN A 6 -20.56 -1.01 -9.42
CA ASN A 6 -21.21 0.29 -9.62
C ASN A 6 -20.20 1.46 -9.58
N THR A 7 -18.89 1.18 -9.59
CA THR A 7 -17.84 2.19 -9.59
C THR A 7 -17.86 2.94 -10.93
N LEU A 8 -18.15 4.22 -10.90
CA LEU A 8 -18.38 5.03 -12.11
C LEU A 8 -17.17 5.00 -13.05
N GLU A 9 -15.97 5.18 -12.52
CA GLU A 9 -14.72 5.16 -13.27
C GLU A 9 -14.49 3.81 -13.96
N THR A 10 -14.76 2.71 -13.27
CA THR A 10 -14.61 1.36 -13.85
C THR A 10 -15.61 1.14 -14.98
N VAL A 11 -16.85 1.57 -14.82
CA VAL A 11 -17.89 1.42 -15.83
C VAL A 11 -17.62 2.31 -17.03
N SER A 12 -17.19 3.56 -16.81
CA SER A 12 -16.82 4.50 -17.87
C SER A 12 -15.62 4.00 -18.67
N ASN A 13 -14.56 3.55 -18.00
CA ASN A 13 -13.38 2.99 -18.65
C ASN A 13 -13.71 1.73 -19.46
N LEU A 14 -14.56 0.83 -18.94
CA LEU A 14 -15.02 -0.33 -19.69
C LEU A 14 -15.75 0.08 -20.97
N ASN A 15 -16.66 1.05 -20.89
CA ASN A 15 -17.39 1.55 -22.05
C ASN A 15 -16.42 2.11 -23.14
N LEU A 16 -15.44 2.92 -22.74
CA LEU A 16 -14.43 3.49 -23.65
C LEU A 16 -13.56 2.41 -24.30
N ILE A 17 -13.16 1.37 -23.57
CA ILE A 17 -12.36 0.26 -24.11
C ILE A 17 -13.20 -0.52 -25.15
N LEU A 18 -14.46 -0.82 -24.85
CA LEU A 18 -15.35 -1.56 -25.74
C LEU A 18 -15.63 -0.83 -27.05
N THR A 19 -15.57 0.50 -27.07
CA THR A 19 -15.71 1.27 -28.32
C THR A 19 -14.48 1.16 -29.22
N LYS A 20 -13.31 0.88 -28.66
CA LYS A 20 -12.04 0.83 -29.39
C LYS A 20 -11.60 -0.59 -29.78
N GLN A 21 -12.03 -1.58 -29.03
CA GLN A 21 -11.59 -2.98 -29.22
C GLN A 21 -12.81 -3.91 -29.39
N LYS A 22 -12.90 -4.58 -30.52
CA LYS A 22 -13.81 -5.70 -30.70
C LYS A 22 -13.22 -6.95 -30.01
N THR A 23 -13.33 -7.03 -28.68
CA THR A 23 -12.86 -8.19 -27.91
C THR A 23 -14.01 -9.21 -27.78
N ASN A 24 -13.74 -10.45 -28.19
CA ASN A 24 -14.72 -11.52 -28.12
C ASN A 24 -14.75 -12.25 -26.78
N ARG A 25 -13.83 -11.96 -25.87
CA ARG A 25 -13.73 -12.58 -24.54
C ARG A 25 -13.42 -11.55 -23.47
N ASN A 26 -14.32 -11.44 -22.52
CA ASN A 26 -14.16 -10.56 -21.37
C ASN A 26 -14.43 -11.36 -20.10
N LEU A 27 -13.64 -11.14 -19.05
CA LEU A 27 -13.89 -11.65 -17.70
C LEU A 27 -14.24 -10.47 -16.79
N ILE A 28 -15.39 -10.53 -16.13
CA ILE A 28 -15.84 -9.53 -15.17
C ILE A 28 -15.78 -10.11 -13.76
N ILE A 29 -15.09 -9.43 -12.85
CA ILE A 29 -15.03 -9.81 -11.44
C ILE A 29 -15.81 -8.79 -10.63
N THR A 30 -16.89 -9.24 -9.96
CA THR A 30 -17.76 -8.39 -9.14
C THR A 30 -18.55 -9.22 -8.12
N GLU A 31 -19.09 -8.58 -7.09
CA GLU A 31 -19.88 -9.30 -6.07
C GLU A 31 -21.20 -9.88 -6.66
N ASN A 32 -21.66 -10.99 -6.05
CA ASN A 32 -22.88 -11.67 -6.48
C ASN A 32 -24.15 -10.92 -5.97
N LYS A 33 -24.33 -9.70 -6.53
CA LYS A 33 -25.52 -8.86 -6.32
C LYS A 33 -25.84 -8.13 -7.62
N LYS A 34 -27.09 -7.71 -7.78
CA LYS A 34 -27.50 -6.88 -8.92
C LYS A 34 -26.67 -5.58 -8.94
N ASN A 35 -25.91 -5.38 -10.02
CA ASN A 35 -25.06 -4.20 -10.23
C ASN A 35 -24.85 -3.94 -11.73
N ILE A 36 -24.28 -2.78 -12.07
CA ILE A 36 -24.09 -2.35 -13.46
C ILE A 36 -23.18 -3.31 -14.23
N LEU A 37 -22.06 -3.75 -13.62
CA LEU A 37 -21.13 -4.67 -14.30
C LEU A 37 -21.78 -6.02 -14.63
N ARG A 38 -22.69 -6.55 -13.80
CA ARG A 38 -23.43 -7.78 -14.12
C ARG A 38 -24.39 -7.58 -15.29
N VAL A 39 -25.08 -6.44 -15.34
CA VAL A 39 -25.94 -6.10 -16.48
C VAL A 39 -25.10 -5.99 -17.76
N MET A 40 -23.92 -5.36 -17.68
CA MET A 40 -22.99 -5.28 -18.81
C MET A 40 -22.45 -6.65 -19.20
N ALA A 41 -22.09 -7.50 -18.23
CA ALA A 41 -21.63 -8.87 -18.48
C ALA A 41 -22.66 -9.67 -19.29
N TYR A 42 -23.92 -9.59 -18.91
CA TYR A 42 -25.00 -10.23 -19.65
C TYR A 42 -25.09 -9.74 -21.11
N LYS A 43 -25.09 -8.42 -21.32
CA LYS A 43 -25.13 -7.80 -22.66
C LYS A 43 -23.91 -8.18 -23.52
N LEU A 44 -22.72 -8.28 -22.89
CA LEU A 44 -21.46 -8.59 -23.57
C LEU A 44 -21.22 -10.11 -23.72
N LYS A 45 -22.08 -10.94 -23.16
CA LYS A 45 -21.88 -12.40 -23.05
C LYS A 45 -20.52 -12.74 -22.41
N SER A 46 -20.15 -11.96 -21.39
CA SER A 46 -18.85 -12.09 -20.69
C SER A 46 -18.95 -13.12 -19.56
N ASP A 47 -17.83 -13.81 -19.31
CA ASP A 47 -17.67 -14.63 -18.11
C ASP A 47 -17.72 -13.75 -16.85
N VAL A 48 -18.31 -14.26 -15.76
CA VAL A 48 -18.38 -13.56 -14.49
C VAL A 48 -17.78 -14.42 -13.38
N LEU A 49 -16.81 -13.87 -12.69
CA LEU A 49 -16.26 -14.44 -11.46
C LEU A 49 -16.82 -13.70 -10.25
N ASP A 50 -17.45 -14.45 -9.34
CA ASP A 50 -18.09 -13.91 -8.15
C ASP A 50 -17.05 -13.50 -7.09
N HIS A 51 -17.05 -12.23 -6.71
CA HIS A 51 -16.31 -11.74 -5.56
C HIS A 51 -17.12 -11.92 -4.28
N LYS A 52 -16.45 -12.35 -3.20
CA LYS A 52 -17.08 -12.56 -1.89
C LYS A 52 -17.59 -11.24 -1.30
N ASN A 53 -18.88 -11.18 -0.99
CA ASN A 53 -19.56 -9.96 -0.54
C ASN A 53 -18.99 -9.36 0.75
N TYR A 54 -18.45 -10.21 1.65
CA TYR A 54 -17.89 -9.80 2.93
C TYR A 54 -16.44 -9.28 2.85
N ILE A 55 -15.74 -9.46 1.71
CA ILE A 55 -14.41 -8.89 1.50
C ILE A 55 -14.55 -7.48 0.95
N GLY A 56 -14.10 -6.47 1.70
CA GLY A 56 -14.07 -5.08 1.23
C GLY A 56 -13.04 -4.87 0.12
N GLY A 57 -13.26 -3.90 -0.77
CA GLY A 57 -12.39 -3.66 -1.93
C GLY A 57 -10.91 -3.48 -1.56
N ARG A 58 -10.59 -2.67 -0.55
CA ARG A 58 -9.21 -2.46 -0.08
C ARG A 58 -8.56 -3.67 0.58
N TYR A 59 -9.35 -4.67 1.01
CA TYR A 59 -8.91 -5.94 1.57
C TYR A 59 -8.80 -7.06 0.53
N SER A 60 -9.20 -6.81 -0.73
CA SER A 60 -9.38 -7.85 -1.74
C SER A 60 -8.11 -8.23 -2.51
N VAL A 61 -6.96 -7.65 -2.16
CA VAL A 61 -5.69 -7.90 -2.87
C VAL A 61 -5.29 -9.37 -2.90
N LEU A 62 -5.57 -10.14 -1.84
CA LEU A 62 -5.30 -11.58 -1.74
C LEU A 62 -6.51 -12.46 -2.10
N SER A 63 -7.57 -11.88 -2.64
CA SER A 63 -8.72 -12.60 -3.18
C SER A 63 -8.65 -12.69 -4.71
N GLU A 64 -9.71 -13.23 -5.34
CA GLU A 64 -9.84 -13.32 -6.79
C GLU A 64 -9.61 -11.99 -7.52
N VAL A 65 -9.89 -10.86 -6.87
CA VAL A 65 -9.70 -9.51 -7.44
C VAL A 65 -8.22 -9.20 -7.72
N GLY A 66 -7.32 -9.61 -6.84
CA GLY A 66 -5.87 -9.44 -7.03
C GLY A 66 -5.21 -10.68 -7.64
N MET A 67 -5.67 -11.88 -7.28
CA MET A 67 -4.98 -13.13 -7.64
C MET A 67 -5.23 -13.57 -9.08
N VAL A 68 -6.42 -13.32 -9.64
CA VAL A 68 -6.66 -13.64 -11.06
C VAL A 68 -5.75 -12.81 -12.00
N PRO A 69 -5.64 -11.49 -11.85
CA PRO A 69 -4.64 -10.72 -12.61
C PRO A 69 -3.21 -11.19 -12.36
N ALA A 70 -2.86 -11.58 -11.13
CA ALA A 70 -1.52 -12.09 -10.80
C ALA A 70 -1.21 -13.38 -11.57
N GLU A 71 -2.14 -14.35 -11.62
CA GLU A 71 -1.98 -15.58 -12.40
C GLU A 71 -1.89 -15.30 -13.90
N LEU A 72 -2.69 -14.37 -14.42
CA LEU A 72 -2.62 -13.97 -15.84
C LEU A 72 -1.25 -13.31 -16.19
N MET A 73 -0.57 -12.74 -15.22
CA MET A 73 0.81 -12.23 -15.36
C MET A 73 1.89 -13.28 -15.09
N GLY A 74 1.51 -14.54 -14.87
CA GLY A 74 2.45 -15.64 -14.62
C GLY A 74 2.94 -15.76 -13.17
N LEU A 75 2.32 -15.06 -12.22
CA LEU A 75 2.66 -15.16 -10.80
C LEU A 75 1.89 -16.31 -10.15
N ASN A 76 2.48 -16.92 -9.13
CA ASN A 76 1.86 -18.03 -8.40
C ASN A 76 1.03 -17.52 -7.22
N GLU A 77 -0.30 -17.55 -7.36
CA GLU A 77 -1.25 -17.06 -6.36
C GLU A 77 -1.12 -17.76 -4.99
N LYS A 78 -0.73 -19.06 -4.99
CA LYS A 78 -0.59 -19.84 -3.74
C LYS A 78 0.55 -19.33 -2.86
N LYS A 79 1.59 -18.78 -3.47
CA LYS A 79 2.73 -18.21 -2.76
C LYS A 79 2.37 -16.92 -2.01
N PHE A 80 1.40 -16.15 -2.48
CA PHE A 80 0.90 -14.97 -1.76
C PHE A 80 0.07 -15.31 -0.51
N LYS A 81 -0.54 -16.49 -0.43
CA LYS A 81 -1.45 -16.89 0.65
C LYS A 81 -0.68 -17.36 1.89
N ARG A 82 -0.14 -16.43 2.67
CA ARG A 82 0.75 -16.70 3.80
C ARG A 82 0.08 -16.69 5.18
N LEU A 83 -1.19 -16.28 5.29
CA LEU A 83 -1.86 -16.05 6.57
C LEU A 83 -1.75 -17.22 7.53
N ASN A 84 -2.11 -18.44 7.08
CA ASN A 84 -2.13 -19.64 7.93
C ASN A 84 -0.75 -20.04 8.45
N TYR A 85 0.32 -19.70 7.75
CA TYR A 85 1.70 -19.89 8.17
C TYR A 85 2.10 -18.82 9.20
N LEU A 86 1.81 -17.57 8.91
CA LEU A 86 2.24 -16.41 9.70
C LEU A 86 1.58 -16.39 11.09
N ILE A 87 0.29 -16.68 11.20
CA ILE A 87 -0.42 -16.68 12.49
C ILE A 87 0.07 -17.78 13.46
N LYS A 88 0.76 -18.81 12.97
CA LYS A 88 1.40 -19.84 13.79
C LYS A 88 2.80 -19.46 14.23
N ASN A 89 3.39 -18.42 13.63
CA ASN A 89 4.73 -17.97 13.93
C ASN A 89 4.69 -16.94 15.08
N LYS A 90 5.18 -17.34 16.26
CA LYS A 90 5.23 -16.46 17.45
C LYS A 90 6.03 -15.17 17.22
N GLY A 91 7.13 -15.24 16.45
CA GLY A 91 7.93 -14.08 16.10
C GLY A 91 7.14 -13.06 15.28
N PHE A 92 6.40 -13.53 14.27
CA PHE A 92 5.51 -12.68 13.47
C PHE A 92 4.42 -12.02 14.33
N ILE A 93 3.75 -12.78 15.20
CA ILE A 93 2.70 -12.22 16.06
C ILE A 93 3.28 -11.19 17.03
N ASN A 94 4.42 -11.47 17.66
CA ASN A 94 5.08 -10.50 18.55
C ASN A 94 5.47 -9.21 17.80
N PHE A 95 6.04 -9.35 16.61
CA PHE A 95 6.37 -8.21 15.76
C PHE A 95 5.13 -7.39 15.38
N LEU A 96 4.04 -8.05 14.98
CA LEU A 96 2.78 -7.41 14.65
C LEU A 96 2.22 -6.63 15.85
N VAL A 97 2.16 -7.24 17.03
CA VAL A 97 1.66 -6.60 18.27
C VAL A 97 2.53 -5.40 18.64
N GLN A 98 3.85 -5.52 18.60
CA GLN A 98 4.77 -4.39 18.87
C GLN A 98 4.54 -3.22 17.92
N ASN A 99 4.38 -3.49 16.62
CA ASN A 99 4.11 -2.44 15.62
C ASN A 99 2.76 -1.77 15.86
N VAL A 100 1.70 -2.54 16.08
CA VAL A 100 0.36 -2.03 16.40
C VAL A 100 0.39 -1.16 17.65
N SER A 101 1.05 -1.61 18.73
CA SER A 101 1.19 -0.88 19.98
C SER A 101 1.96 0.44 19.79
N SER A 102 3.03 0.40 19.00
CA SER A 102 3.84 1.59 18.69
C SER A 102 3.02 2.65 17.93
N ILE A 103 2.27 2.24 16.88
CA ILE A 103 1.42 3.16 16.13
C ILE A 103 0.32 3.73 17.04
N TYR A 104 -0.34 2.87 17.80
CA TYR A 104 -1.40 3.30 18.73
C TYR A 104 -0.88 4.31 19.75
N SER A 105 0.30 4.07 20.32
CA SER A 105 0.97 5.02 21.24
C SER A 105 1.23 6.37 20.57
N ASN A 106 1.75 6.38 19.34
CA ASN A 106 1.96 7.61 18.58
C ASN A 106 0.64 8.39 18.35
N ILE A 107 -0.45 7.68 18.03
CA ILE A 107 -1.77 8.31 17.83
C ILE A 107 -2.28 8.93 19.13
N ILE A 108 -2.16 8.23 20.27
CA ILE A 108 -2.58 8.73 21.60
C ILE A 108 -1.76 9.95 22.02
N GLN A 109 -0.46 9.98 21.68
CA GLN A 109 0.40 11.14 21.90
C GLN A 109 0.09 12.33 20.97
N GLY A 110 -0.98 12.26 20.19
CA GLY A 110 -1.43 13.35 19.31
C GLY A 110 -0.76 13.41 17.94
N LYS A 111 0.08 12.43 17.57
CA LYS A 111 0.65 12.39 16.22
C LYS A 111 -0.41 12.00 15.21
N LYS A 112 -0.57 12.81 14.18
CA LYS A 112 -1.64 12.68 13.18
C LYS A 112 -1.17 12.21 11.82
N ASN A 113 0.14 12.20 11.55
CA ASN A 113 0.70 11.86 10.25
C ASN A 113 1.60 10.63 10.36
N SER A 114 1.33 9.63 9.51
CA SER A 114 2.17 8.47 9.28
C SER A 114 2.95 8.67 7.99
N VAL A 115 4.23 9.00 8.08
CA VAL A 115 5.07 9.25 6.91
C VAL A 115 5.78 7.97 6.49
N LEU A 116 5.52 7.52 5.26
CA LEU A 116 6.08 6.31 4.66
C LEU A 116 7.28 6.72 3.80
N LEU A 117 8.49 6.59 4.34
CA LEU A 117 9.74 6.96 3.68
C LEU A 117 10.18 5.81 2.75
N ASN A 118 9.88 5.95 1.46
CA ASN A 118 10.07 4.90 0.46
C ASN A 118 11.41 5.04 -0.27
N TYR A 119 12.37 4.17 0.01
CA TYR A 119 13.67 4.05 -0.66
C TYR A 119 13.68 3.05 -1.83
N ASP A 120 12.52 2.48 -2.20
CA ASP A 120 12.39 1.56 -3.34
C ASP A 120 11.16 1.92 -4.19
N GLU A 121 11.39 2.54 -5.33
CA GLU A 121 10.32 2.99 -6.23
C GLU A 121 9.36 1.86 -6.63
N LYS A 122 9.85 0.62 -6.75
CA LYS A 122 9.01 -0.54 -7.09
C LYS A 122 7.99 -0.89 -6.01
N LEU A 123 8.17 -0.43 -4.77
CA LEU A 123 7.18 -0.56 -3.69
C LEU A 123 6.11 0.53 -3.71
N ASN A 124 6.19 1.51 -4.60
CA ASN A 124 5.29 2.66 -4.57
C ASN A 124 3.80 2.27 -4.66
N ASN A 125 3.44 1.34 -5.55
CA ASN A 125 2.06 0.86 -5.67
C ASN A 125 1.60 0.06 -4.44
N PHE A 126 2.49 -0.71 -3.82
CA PHE A 126 2.22 -1.37 -2.54
C PHE A 126 1.93 -0.34 -1.43
N LEU A 127 2.73 0.72 -1.33
CA LEU A 127 2.53 1.78 -0.34
C LEU A 127 1.25 2.59 -0.61
N LYS A 128 0.88 2.84 -1.86
CA LYS A 128 -0.41 3.44 -2.23
C LYS A 128 -1.60 2.57 -1.79
N TRP A 129 -1.48 1.25 -1.96
CA TRP A 129 -2.49 0.34 -1.44
C TRP A 129 -2.57 0.42 0.10
N TYR A 130 -1.44 0.39 0.81
CA TYR A 130 -1.43 0.54 2.27
C TYR A 130 -1.95 1.91 2.73
N GLN A 131 -1.66 2.96 1.98
CA GLN A 131 -2.22 4.30 2.21
C GLN A 131 -3.76 4.26 2.16
N GLN A 132 -4.35 3.67 1.12
CA GLN A 132 -5.79 3.49 1.01
C GLN A 132 -6.33 2.61 2.15
N LEU A 133 -5.68 1.46 2.39
CA LEU A 133 -6.09 0.51 3.43
C LEU A 133 -6.20 1.21 4.79
N SER A 134 -5.18 1.93 5.20
CA SER A 134 -5.14 2.61 6.51
C SER A 134 -6.10 3.81 6.58
N ALA A 135 -6.11 4.67 5.56
CA ALA A 135 -6.94 5.88 5.54
C ALA A 135 -8.44 5.55 5.59
N GLU A 136 -8.93 4.71 4.68
CA GLU A 136 -10.34 4.35 4.63
C GLU A 136 -10.80 3.51 5.84
N SER A 137 -9.90 2.69 6.39
CA SER A 137 -10.26 1.81 7.50
C SER A 137 -10.28 2.54 8.85
N LEU A 138 -9.34 3.45 9.09
CA LEU A 138 -9.11 4.06 10.39
C LEU A 138 -9.61 5.50 10.49
N GLY A 139 -9.74 6.23 9.37
CA GLY A 139 -10.15 7.63 9.31
C GLY A 139 -11.65 7.81 9.57
N LYS A 140 -12.11 7.59 10.81
CA LYS A 140 -13.51 7.64 11.22
C LYS A 140 -13.67 8.22 12.62
N LYS A 141 -14.79 8.92 12.88
CA LYS A 141 -15.09 9.49 14.20
C LYS A 141 -13.95 10.39 14.72
N SER A 142 -13.36 11.19 13.84
CA SER A 142 -12.18 12.05 14.11
C SER A 142 -10.95 11.30 14.64
N LYS A 143 -10.85 9.98 14.37
CA LYS A 143 -9.73 9.12 14.72
C LYS A 143 -8.93 8.71 13.49
N GLY A 144 -7.83 8.01 13.70
CA GLY A 144 -6.89 7.57 12.66
C GLY A 144 -5.74 8.55 12.48
N TYR A 145 -5.05 8.41 11.38
CA TYR A 145 -3.90 9.23 10.99
C TYR A 145 -3.91 9.45 9.47
N PHE A 146 -3.17 10.46 9.03
CA PHE A 146 -3.00 10.75 7.61
C PHE A 146 -1.75 10.03 7.08
N PRO A 147 -1.90 9.01 6.23
CA PRO A 147 -0.76 8.32 5.63
C PRO A 147 -0.19 9.13 4.46
N ILE A 148 1.11 9.45 4.53
CA ILE A 148 1.82 10.28 3.55
C ILE A 148 2.96 9.46 2.96
N ILE A 149 3.00 9.29 1.65
CA ILE A 149 4.12 8.63 0.97
C ILE A 149 5.16 9.69 0.60
N SER A 150 6.41 9.45 1.00
CA SER A 150 7.56 10.29 0.68
C SER A 150 8.57 9.48 -0.11
N THR A 151 8.95 9.98 -1.28
CA THR A 151 9.86 9.30 -2.22
C THR A 151 11.30 9.62 -1.89
N MET A 152 12.01 8.66 -1.33
CA MET A 152 13.39 8.85 -0.89
C MET A 152 14.38 8.30 -1.93
N PRO A 153 15.55 8.91 -2.11
CA PRO A 153 16.07 10.08 -1.39
C PRO A 153 15.65 11.44 -1.96
N LYS A 154 14.80 11.49 -2.98
CA LYS A 154 14.37 12.74 -3.63
C LYS A 154 13.84 13.75 -2.60
N ASP A 155 13.00 13.31 -1.68
CA ASP A 155 12.38 14.17 -0.67
C ASP A 155 13.31 14.60 0.46
N ASN A 156 14.58 14.16 0.45
CA ASN A 156 15.62 14.81 1.26
C ASN A 156 15.80 16.30 0.90
N HIS A 157 15.51 16.66 -0.36
CA HIS A 157 15.66 18.01 -0.87
C HIS A 157 14.37 18.84 -0.83
N SER A 158 13.24 18.24 -0.42
CA SER A 158 11.94 18.91 -0.38
C SER A 158 11.27 18.86 1.00
N LEU A 159 11.17 17.68 1.61
CA LEU A 159 10.34 17.47 2.80
C LEU A 159 11.15 17.20 4.08
N LEU A 160 12.42 16.80 3.98
CA LEU A 160 13.19 16.36 5.15
C LEU A 160 13.35 17.49 6.18
N GLN A 161 13.51 18.74 5.75
CA GLN A 161 13.58 19.90 6.66
C GLN A 161 12.31 19.98 7.53
N LEU A 162 11.12 19.84 6.91
CA LEU A 162 9.84 19.83 7.62
C LEU A 162 9.76 18.66 8.62
N TYR A 163 10.24 17.47 8.25
CA TYR A 163 10.23 16.29 9.11
C TYR A 163 11.12 16.45 10.34
N LEU A 164 12.28 17.12 10.18
CA LEU A 164 13.27 17.29 11.24
C LEU A 164 12.96 18.42 12.21
N ASP A 165 12.46 19.55 11.71
CA ASP A 165 12.32 20.78 12.49
C ASP A 165 10.89 21.36 12.50
N GLY A 166 9.99 20.83 11.70
CA GLY A 166 8.57 21.21 11.69
C GLY A 166 7.76 20.65 12.87
N PRO A 167 6.42 20.67 12.77
CA PRO A 167 5.52 20.17 13.80
C PRO A 167 5.82 18.72 14.20
N LYS A 168 5.85 18.42 15.50
CA LYS A 168 6.18 17.09 16.04
C LYS A 168 5.00 16.11 16.04
N ASN A 169 4.12 16.22 15.06
CA ASN A 169 2.91 15.41 14.90
C ASN A 169 3.07 14.24 13.90
N ASN A 170 4.31 13.92 13.54
CA ASN A 170 4.64 12.84 12.61
C ASN A 170 5.20 11.60 13.33
N PHE A 171 4.95 10.41 12.78
CA PHE A 171 5.71 9.20 13.03
C PHE A 171 6.06 8.56 11.67
N PHE A 172 7.15 7.79 11.63
CA PHE A 172 7.76 7.44 10.35
C PHE A 172 7.87 5.93 10.17
N SER A 173 7.81 5.47 8.91
CA SER A 173 8.07 4.09 8.52
C SER A 173 9.01 4.08 7.33
N PHE A 174 10.21 3.51 7.49
CA PHE A 174 11.19 3.35 6.42
C PHE A 174 10.93 2.06 5.66
N PHE A 175 10.98 2.14 4.32
CA PHE A 175 10.88 0.99 3.43
C PHE A 175 12.05 0.95 2.47
N ILE A 176 12.75 -0.18 2.42
CA ILE A 176 13.83 -0.43 1.46
C ILE A 176 13.85 -1.92 1.11
N SER A 177 14.11 -2.24 -0.15
CA SER A 177 14.38 -3.62 -0.57
C SER A 177 15.86 -3.82 -0.86
N LYS A 178 16.39 -5.00 -0.47
CA LYS A 178 17.75 -5.41 -0.84
C LYS A 178 17.87 -5.78 -2.32
N GLU A 179 16.76 -6.02 -2.98
CA GLU A 179 16.67 -6.40 -4.42
C GLU A 179 16.69 -5.16 -5.34
N ILE A 180 17.37 -4.10 -4.98
CA ILE A 180 17.60 -2.97 -5.88
C ILE A 180 18.73 -3.35 -6.84
N ASN A 181 18.46 -3.29 -8.16
CA ASN A 181 19.51 -3.46 -9.17
C ASN A 181 20.64 -2.49 -8.90
N SER A 182 21.80 -3.01 -8.53
CA SER A 182 22.90 -2.21 -8.07
C SER A 182 23.89 -1.99 -9.19
N PHE A 183 23.71 -0.89 -9.95
CA PHE A 183 24.76 -0.42 -10.85
C PHE A 183 25.95 0.07 -10.03
N LYS A 184 27.16 -0.42 -10.36
CA LYS A 184 28.41 0.09 -9.81
C LYS A 184 28.74 1.42 -10.45
N PHE A 185 29.36 2.31 -9.69
CA PHE A 185 29.87 3.56 -10.24
C PHE A 185 31.05 3.30 -11.19
N ASN A 186 31.10 4.07 -12.28
CA ASN A 186 32.27 4.06 -13.16
C ASN A 186 33.38 4.89 -12.52
N GLU A 187 34.44 4.23 -12.07
CA GLU A 187 35.54 4.86 -11.33
C GLU A 187 36.31 5.88 -12.16
N THR A 188 36.31 5.74 -13.50
CA THR A 188 36.99 6.67 -14.43
C THR A 188 36.44 8.11 -14.32
N TYR A 189 35.16 8.25 -13.99
CA TYR A 189 34.51 9.56 -13.86
C TYR A 189 34.37 10.05 -12.41
N LEU A 190 34.94 9.33 -11.43
CA LEU A 190 34.92 9.76 -10.04
C LEU A 190 36.06 10.73 -9.78
N ILE A 191 35.72 11.97 -9.46
CA ILE A 191 36.68 12.98 -8.95
C ILE A 191 37.09 12.66 -7.51
N ASN A 192 38.17 13.28 -7.04
CA ASN A 192 38.74 12.98 -5.71
C ASN A 192 37.74 13.16 -4.56
N GLU A 193 36.89 14.18 -4.62
CA GLU A 193 35.86 14.48 -3.65
C GLU A 193 34.80 13.34 -3.53
N LEU A 194 34.67 12.54 -4.58
CA LEU A 194 33.74 11.40 -4.66
C LEU A 194 34.46 10.06 -4.46
N SER A 195 35.72 10.07 -3.99
CA SER A 195 36.52 8.84 -3.78
C SER A 195 35.87 7.82 -2.86
N HIS A 196 35.02 8.27 -1.93
CA HIS A 196 34.22 7.42 -1.04
C HIS A 196 33.16 6.57 -1.77
N LEU A 197 32.85 6.86 -3.06
CA LEU A 197 31.96 6.08 -3.93
C LEU A 197 32.69 4.97 -4.70
N LYS A 198 34.03 4.92 -4.66
CA LYS A 198 34.80 3.86 -5.31
C LYS A 198 34.36 2.49 -4.82
N LYS A 199 34.20 1.54 -5.74
CA LYS A 199 33.72 0.17 -5.48
C LYS A 199 32.32 0.06 -4.89
N LYS A 200 31.60 1.17 -4.76
CA LYS A 200 30.22 1.19 -4.28
C LYS A 200 29.24 0.99 -5.42
N ASN A 201 28.00 0.65 -5.04
CA ASN A 201 26.86 0.56 -5.93
C ASN A 201 25.71 1.47 -5.45
N ILE A 202 24.69 1.67 -6.27
CA ILE A 202 23.58 2.55 -5.94
C ILE A 202 22.82 2.10 -4.69
N TYR A 203 22.65 0.78 -4.48
CA TYR A 203 22.00 0.27 -3.26
C TYR A 203 22.78 0.66 -1.99
N GLU A 204 24.12 0.55 -2.02
CA GLU A 204 24.94 0.94 -0.86
C GLU A 204 24.79 2.42 -0.53
N VAL A 205 24.70 3.29 -1.54
CA VAL A 205 24.45 4.73 -1.35
C VAL A 205 23.06 4.98 -0.77
N LEU A 206 22.01 4.39 -1.34
CA LEU A 206 20.65 4.51 -0.82
C LEU A 206 20.53 4.00 0.62
N ASN A 207 21.15 2.87 0.92
CA ASN A 207 21.16 2.32 2.28
C ASN A 207 21.96 3.18 3.26
N ALA A 208 23.06 3.79 2.82
CA ALA A 208 23.83 4.74 3.62
C ALA A 208 22.99 6.00 3.93
N GLN A 209 22.29 6.56 2.95
CA GLN A 209 21.39 7.71 3.14
C GLN A 209 20.23 7.36 4.09
N LYS A 210 19.61 6.17 3.93
CA LYS A 210 18.60 5.69 4.86
C LYS A 210 19.14 5.61 6.30
N LYS A 211 20.31 4.97 6.50
CA LYS A 211 20.93 4.85 7.82
C LYS A 211 21.28 6.21 8.41
N ALA A 212 21.81 7.13 7.60
CA ALA A 212 22.10 8.49 8.03
C ALA A 212 20.82 9.21 8.52
N THR A 213 19.73 9.10 7.77
CA THR A 213 18.43 9.66 8.17
C THR A 213 17.93 9.03 9.47
N GLN A 214 18.01 7.70 9.63
CA GLN A 214 17.65 7.01 10.88
C GLN A 214 18.50 7.48 12.08
N ASN A 215 19.81 7.68 11.89
CA ASN A 215 20.70 8.19 12.93
C ASN A 215 20.32 9.61 13.37
N VAL A 216 19.96 10.48 12.41
CA VAL A 216 19.48 11.85 12.71
C VAL A 216 18.14 11.79 13.44
N PHE A 217 17.22 10.91 13.02
CA PHE A 217 15.92 10.71 13.67
C PHE A 217 16.09 10.26 15.13
N ASN A 218 17.02 9.32 15.39
CA ASN A 218 17.36 8.90 16.76
C ASN A 218 17.88 10.06 17.60
N LYS A 219 18.84 10.86 17.08
CA LYS A 219 19.36 12.05 17.77
C LYS A 219 18.27 13.06 18.09
N LYS A 220 17.30 13.25 17.18
CA LYS A 220 16.14 14.16 17.35
C LYS A 220 14.96 13.51 18.10
N LYS A 221 15.08 12.26 18.54
CA LYS A 221 14.04 11.50 19.26
C LYS A 221 12.72 11.40 18.46
N LEU A 222 12.81 11.30 17.13
CA LEU A 222 11.66 11.08 16.26
C LEU A 222 11.28 9.60 16.24
N SER A 223 10.00 9.30 16.41
CA SER A 223 9.51 7.91 16.39
C SER A 223 9.52 7.35 14.99
N PHE A 224 10.18 6.22 14.79
CA PHE A 224 10.15 5.51 13.50
C PHE A 224 10.22 4.00 13.66
N ARG A 225 9.83 3.29 12.62
CA ARG A 225 10.03 1.86 12.39
C ARG A 225 10.64 1.63 11.01
N SER A 226 11.20 0.44 10.77
CA SER A 226 11.89 0.13 9.51
C SER A 226 11.49 -1.24 9.00
N PHE A 227 11.18 -1.32 7.70
CA PHE A 227 10.91 -2.54 6.95
C PHE A 227 12.04 -2.75 5.94
N GLU A 228 12.90 -3.72 6.22
CA GLU A 228 13.96 -4.16 5.30
C GLU A 228 13.50 -5.42 4.56
N ILE A 229 13.13 -5.24 3.30
CA ILE A 229 12.53 -6.27 2.46
C ILE A 229 13.68 -6.99 1.73
N ILE A 230 13.78 -8.30 1.90
CA ILE A 230 14.89 -9.10 1.32
C ILE A 230 14.75 -9.12 -0.22
N ASN A 231 13.56 -9.42 -0.71
CA ASN A 231 13.22 -9.46 -2.13
C ASN A 231 11.73 -9.13 -2.32
N ARG A 232 11.28 -9.02 -3.56
CA ARG A 232 9.88 -8.74 -3.92
C ARG A 232 9.17 -9.98 -4.48
N SER A 233 9.52 -11.16 -3.95
CA SER A 233 8.84 -12.41 -4.32
C SER A 233 7.37 -12.40 -3.90
N GLU A 234 6.58 -13.30 -4.48
CA GLU A 234 5.18 -13.50 -4.14
C GLU A 234 4.99 -13.79 -2.63
N GLU A 235 5.89 -14.58 -2.04
CA GLU A 235 5.87 -14.90 -0.61
C GLU A 235 6.06 -13.64 0.23
N THR A 236 7.09 -12.85 -0.07
CA THR A 236 7.39 -11.63 0.69
C THR A 236 6.29 -10.60 0.56
N LEU A 237 5.76 -10.40 -0.67
CA LEU A 237 4.63 -9.50 -0.87
C LEU A 237 3.36 -10.01 -0.18
N GLY A 238 3.12 -11.32 -0.20
CA GLY A 238 2.00 -11.95 0.52
C GLY A 238 2.09 -11.77 2.04
N GLU A 239 3.31 -11.85 2.60
CA GLU A 239 3.57 -11.57 4.02
C GLU A 239 3.32 -10.10 4.36
N LEU A 240 3.78 -9.17 3.52
CA LEU A 240 3.54 -7.74 3.71
C LEU A 240 2.05 -7.39 3.61
N PHE A 241 1.33 -7.91 2.59
CA PHE A 241 -0.12 -7.72 2.48
C PHE A 241 -0.83 -8.24 3.73
N THR A 242 -0.49 -9.44 4.17
CA THR A 242 -1.09 -10.06 5.37
C THR A 242 -0.79 -9.23 6.63
N PHE A 243 0.47 -8.81 6.81
CA PHE A 243 0.88 -8.00 7.95
C PHE A 243 0.09 -6.69 8.04
N PHE A 244 0.01 -5.92 6.96
CA PHE A 244 -0.66 -4.62 6.99
C PHE A 244 -2.19 -4.71 7.06
N ILE A 245 -2.79 -5.79 6.53
CA ILE A 245 -4.21 -6.09 6.76
C ILE A 245 -4.46 -6.33 8.25
N LEU A 246 -3.68 -7.21 8.88
CA LEU A 246 -3.83 -7.52 10.31
C LEU A 246 -3.54 -6.30 11.19
N GLU A 247 -2.47 -5.54 10.90
CA GLU A 247 -2.14 -4.29 11.58
C GLU A 247 -3.33 -3.32 11.54
N THR A 248 -3.94 -3.12 10.37
CA THR A 248 -5.08 -2.23 10.20
C THR A 248 -6.32 -2.70 10.96
N LEU A 249 -6.61 -3.99 10.95
CA LEU A 249 -7.74 -4.55 11.69
C LEU A 249 -7.56 -4.39 13.21
N LEU A 250 -6.37 -4.68 13.72
CA LEU A 250 -6.05 -4.53 15.15
C LEU A 250 -6.09 -3.07 15.60
N LEU A 251 -5.53 -2.15 14.80
CA LEU A 251 -5.64 -0.71 15.05
C LEU A 251 -7.09 -0.23 15.05
N GLY A 252 -7.92 -0.71 14.12
CA GLY A 252 -9.35 -0.42 14.11
C GLY A 252 -10.05 -0.82 15.39
N SER A 253 -9.71 -1.99 15.94
CA SER A 253 -10.22 -2.47 17.22
C SER A 253 -9.77 -1.57 18.37
N LEU A 254 -8.46 -1.26 18.48
CA LEU A 254 -7.93 -0.37 19.52
C LEU A 254 -8.52 1.04 19.45
N LEU A 255 -8.72 1.58 18.27
CA LEU A 255 -9.34 2.89 18.04
C LEU A 255 -10.86 2.86 18.20
N LYS A 256 -11.48 1.68 18.40
CA LYS A 256 -12.95 1.51 18.49
C LYS A 256 -13.68 2.07 17.26
N VAL A 257 -13.15 1.82 16.09
CA VAL A 257 -13.77 2.12 14.78
C VAL A 257 -13.97 0.83 14.01
N ASN A 258 -15.01 0.76 13.18
CA ASN A 258 -15.19 -0.37 12.27
C ASN A 258 -14.23 -0.23 11.08
N PRO A 259 -13.18 -1.07 10.93
CA PRO A 259 -12.21 -0.92 9.85
C PRO A 259 -12.75 -1.38 8.48
N ILE A 260 -13.92 -2.02 8.42
CA ILE A 260 -14.42 -2.66 7.19
C ILE A 260 -15.29 -1.72 6.35
N ASN A 261 -16.07 -0.84 6.96
CA ASN A 261 -16.98 0.08 6.26
C ASN A 261 -16.30 1.43 5.89
N GLN A 262 -16.95 2.24 5.06
CA GLN A 262 -16.52 3.60 4.68
C GLN A 262 -17.76 4.49 4.37
N PRO A 263 -18.56 4.87 5.37
CA PRO A 263 -19.86 5.53 5.14
C PRO A 263 -19.75 6.90 4.46
N SER A 264 -18.71 7.68 4.74
CA SER A 264 -18.57 9.05 4.21
C SER A 264 -18.36 9.12 2.69
N VAL A 265 -17.84 8.06 2.06
CA VAL A 265 -17.57 8.04 0.61
C VAL A 265 -18.87 7.99 -0.21
N GLU A 266 -19.96 7.49 0.35
CA GLU A 266 -21.25 7.38 -0.36
C GLU A 266 -21.85 8.75 -0.68
N LEU A 267 -21.60 9.78 0.13
CA LEU A 267 -22.09 11.14 -0.10
C LEU A 267 -21.61 11.69 -1.45
N ILE A 268 -20.31 11.54 -1.74
CA ILE A 268 -19.73 12.02 -3.01
C ILE A 268 -20.35 11.32 -4.22
N LYS A 269 -20.65 10.03 -4.13
CA LYS A 269 -21.28 9.27 -5.21
C LYS A 269 -22.69 9.79 -5.53
N ILE A 270 -23.45 10.12 -4.48
CA ILE A 270 -24.80 10.68 -4.61
C ILE A 270 -24.73 12.04 -5.32
N GLU A 271 -23.87 12.95 -4.84
CA GLU A 271 -23.70 14.27 -5.42
C GLU A 271 -23.20 14.22 -6.87
N THR A 272 -22.21 13.36 -7.16
CA THR A 272 -21.74 13.17 -8.55
C THR A 272 -22.89 12.77 -9.48
N LYS A 273 -23.74 11.85 -9.03
CA LYS A 273 -24.90 11.41 -9.83
C LYS A 273 -25.91 12.54 -10.04
N ASN A 274 -26.09 13.43 -9.04
CA ASN A 274 -27.00 14.58 -9.16
C ASN A 274 -26.47 15.61 -10.16
N ILE A 275 -25.16 15.88 -10.15
CA ILE A 275 -24.51 16.82 -11.08
C ILE A 275 -24.54 16.31 -12.54
N LEU A 276 -24.50 14.98 -12.74
CA LEU A 276 -24.49 14.36 -14.07
C LEU A 276 -25.91 14.18 -14.66
N LYS A 277 -26.98 14.48 -13.93
CA LYS A 277 -28.36 14.49 -14.41
C LYS A 277 -28.71 15.86 -14.98
#